data_873328ff5d55a10ec1e1543b3f5c585b
#
_entry.id   873328ff5d55a10ec1e1543b3f5c585b
#
_cell.length_a   1.000
_cell.length_b   1.000
_cell.length_c   1.000
_cell.angle_alpha   90.00
_cell.angle_beta   90.00
_cell.angle_gamma   90.00
#
_symmetry.space_group_name_H-M   'P 1'
#
loop_
_entity.id
_entity.type
_entity.pdbx_description
1 polymer ?
#
loop_
_entity_poly.entity_id
_entity_poly.type
_entity_poly.pdbx_seq_one_letter_code
_entity_poly.pdbx_strand_id
1 'polypeptide(L)'
;MLLFILLLLLSCHVLWLWRNRRFFNLYRKVGSRFPFVPFMGHGYLYLTNGEKVLNNLFKIGDHAISNGGMSTTWLLHRFYLMLADPVDAGYVLKHHLEKDELMLLIRYFTRTSSVFAKVAIWRPRRKIVSALLSHKNVSKFEPVFAKNSEVLVEQLRPLIGKEAFSIWEHLNAYTVDITGSTIFGIDVNSQTNLMEPLRLAINGIMELAAEVLLQIWYHVEFLLKRSSIYKQLLEYDHVVKCYVDKALKKHTDAASRRIKNDIEVPDDDHQISLLHLFAQLKEQRGIDHTTLYDESLGLLMAASDTTAVGASTAAAMLAHWPDVQEKAYQELYEVFGDTDRHMTIEDLPRLKYMEAVIKEALRLYPPAPHVTRKALEDIVLPSGLSVPKGTNFLISAYALNRNPKYWGPDADEFRPERFLDGSLPDQSLTIYFSFSYGPRGCPGIQFAMMSMKTSLGTLLRRYRLLPATVPNTSRGSAGPTAPLRFLFGVVVKEADNFPVRIEARHGK
;
A
#
# COMPACT_ATOMS: atom_id res chain seq x y z
N MET A 1 -15.50 -8.12 49.00
CA MET A 1 -15.60 -8.34 47.58
C MET A 1 -14.67 -7.40 46.76
N LEU A 2 -14.75 -6.09 46.89
CA LEU A 2 -13.92 -5.12 46.14
C LEU A 2 -12.40 -5.34 46.37
N LEU A 3 -11.96 -5.48 47.64
CA LEU A 3 -10.57 -5.72 47.99
C LEU A 3 -10.03 -7.04 47.35
N PHE A 4 -10.84 -8.09 47.37
CA PHE A 4 -10.48 -9.38 46.75
C PHE A 4 -10.29 -9.22 45.21
N ILE A 5 -11.18 -8.49 44.52
CA ILE A 5 -11.08 -8.21 43.08
C ILE A 5 -9.82 -7.40 42.80
N LEU A 6 -9.52 -6.38 43.60
CA LEU A 6 -8.32 -5.57 43.44
C LEU A 6 -7.04 -6.39 43.63
N LEU A 7 -6.98 -7.24 44.68
CA LEU A 7 -5.86 -8.15 44.92
C LEU A 7 -5.68 -9.15 43.78
N LEU A 8 -6.78 -9.69 43.24
CA LEU A 8 -6.74 -10.58 42.09
C LEU A 8 -6.19 -9.87 40.85
N LEU A 9 -6.70 -8.68 40.53
CA LEU A 9 -6.20 -7.87 39.41
C LEU A 9 -4.72 -7.53 39.58
N LEU A 10 -4.30 -7.14 40.78
CA LEU A 10 -2.89 -6.86 41.07
C LEU A 10 -2.03 -8.11 40.89
N SER A 11 -2.48 -9.26 41.42
CA SER A 11 -1.76 -10.53 41.27
C SER A 11 -1.65 -10.95 39.79
N CYS A 12 -2.73 -10.83 39.03
CA CYS A 12 -2.72 -11.08 37.58
C CYS A 12 -1.74 -10.13 36.87
N HIS A 13 -1.70 -8.85 37.27
CA HIS A 13 -0.78 -7.89 36.68
C HIS A 13 0.69 -8.21 37.02
N VAL A 14 1.00 -8.57 38.27
CA VAL A 14 2.35 -8.96 38.68
C VAL A 14 2.79 -10.23 37.93
N LEU A 15 1.91 -11.23 37.78
CA LEU A 15 2.18 -12.45 37.01
C LEU A 15 2.43 -12.10 35.52
N TRP A 16 1.64 -11.19 34.97
CA TRP A 16 1.83 -10.70 33.58
C TRP A 16 3.18 -9.99 33.43
N LEU A 17 3.58 -9.11 34.36
CA LEU A 17 4.89 -8.45 34.35
C LEU A 17 6.04 -9.47 34.45
N TRP A 18 5.91 -10.46 35.35
CA TRP A 18 6.91 -11.51 35.50
C TRP A 18 7.03 -12.38 34.24
N ARG A 19 5.91 -12.78 33.63
CA ARG A 19 5.89 -13.53 32.37
C ARG A 19 6.53 -12.75 31.23
N ASN A 20 6.36 -11.44 31.20
CA ASN A 20 6.87 -10.56 30.16
C ASN A 20 8.18 -9.86 30.54
N ARG A 21 8.88 -10.29 31.62
CA ARG A 21 10.09 -9.64 32.11
C ARG A 21 11.19 -9.44 31.05
N ARG A 22 11.31 -10.34 30.06
CA ARG A 22 12.30 -10.24 28.97
C ARG A 22 11.97 -9.06 28.04
N PHE A 23 10.70 -8.84 27.74
CA PHE A 23 10.25 -7.67 26.96
C PHE A 23 10.41 -6.38 27.76
N PHE A 24 10.15 -6.39 29.06
CA PHE A 24 10.38 -5.23 29.92
C PHE A 24 11.87 -4.87 30.03
N ASN A 25 12.75 -5.86 30.05
CA ASN A 25 14.20 -5.61 29.97
C ASN A 25 14.59 -4.95 28.65
N LEU A 26 14.04 -5.43 27.53
CA LEU A 26 14.24 -4.81 26.22
C LEU A 26 13.64 -3.39 26.15
N TYR A 27 12.43 -3.20 26.70
CA TYR A 27 11.78 -1.90 26.84
C TYR A 27 12.66 -0.89 27.60
N ARG A 28 13.25 -1.29 28.74
CA ARG A 28 14.14 -0.41 29.54
C ARG A 28 15.44 -0.09 28.80
N LYS A 29 15.95 -1.04 28.01
CA LYS A 29 17.20 -0.86 27.26
C LYS A 29 17.04 0.08 26.06
N VAL A 30 15.94 -0.05 25.32
CA VAL A 30 15.67 0.70 24.08
C VAL A 30 14.90 2.00 24.36
N GLY A 31 13.94 1.98 25.28
CA GLY A 31 13.08 3.12 25.58
C GLY A 31 11.88 3.25 24.65
N SER A 32 11.06 4.24 24.95
CA SER A 32 9.83 4.57 24.20
C SER A 32 9.60 6.08 24.18
N ARG A 33 8.98 6.58 23.12
CA ARG A 33 8.59 7.98 22.98
C ARG A 33 7.53 8.41 24.00
N PHE A 34 6.63 7.49 24.35
CA PHE A 34 5.46 7.77 25.18
C PHE A 34 5.54 7.04 26.52
N PRO A 35 4.92 7.57 27.60
CA PRO A 35 4.92 6.91 28.88
C PRO A 35 4.10 5.61 28.85
N PHE A 36 4.60 4.61 29.55
CA PHE A 36 3.90 3.35 29.77
C PHE A 36 2.83 3.51 30.85
N VAL A 37 1.60 3.11 30.55
CA VAL A 37 0.47 3.09 31.51
C VAL A 37 0.23 1.64 31.97
N PRO A 38 0.20 1.38 33.29
CA PRO A 38 -0.12 0.05 33.80
C PRO A 38 -1.40 -0.54 33.19
N PHE A 39 -1.46 -1.83 32.94
CA PHE A 39 -2.54 -2.60 32.29
C PHE A 39 -2.80 -2.28 30.82
N MET A 40 -2.57 -1.04 30.37
CA MET A 40 -2.88 -0.57 29.00
C MET A 40 -1.64 -0.48 28.10
N GLY A 41 -0.44 -0.34 28.69
CA GLY A 41 0.78 -0.06 27.93
C GLY A 41 0.69 1.29 27.24
N HIS A 42 0.82 1.33 25.93
CA HIS A 42 0.60 2.51 25.08
C HIS A 42 -0.74 2.42 24.31
N GLY A 43 -1.64 1.52 24.73
CA GLY A 43 -2.95 1.32 24.07
C GLY A 43 -3.81 2.59 24.00
N TYR A 44 -3.61 3.54 24.96
CA TYR A 44 -4.32 4.83 24.94
C TYR A 44 -4.02 5.69 23.70
N LEU A 45 -2.89 5.45 23.02
CA LEU A 45 -2.54 6.14 21.77
C LEU A 45 -3.45 5.77 20.59
N TYR A 46 -4.16 4.66 20.73
CA TYR A 46 -5.07 4.11 19.71
C TYR A 46 -6.54 4.41 20.01
N LEU A 47 -6.85 4.97 21.20
CA LEU A 47 -8.20 5.37 21.60
C LEU A 47 -8.54 6.79 21.11
N THR A 48 -8.31 7.03 19.81
CA THR A 48 -8.50 8.32 19.16
C THR A 48 -8.82 8.14 17.68
N ASN A 49 -8.97 9.22 16.92
CA ASN A 49 -9.24 9.12 15.49
C ASN A 49 -8.03 8.61 14.69
N GLY A 50 -8.28 8.11 13.48
CA GLY A 50 -7.24 7.50 12.63
C GLY A 50 -6.07 8.42 12.31
N GLU A 51 -6.30 9.75 12.17
CA GLU A 51 -5.21 10.72 11.94
C GLU A 51 -4.26 10.79 13.14
N LYS A 52 -4.80 10.91 14.36
CA LYS A 52 -3.98 10.96 15.59
C LYS A 52 -3.25 9.64 15.83
N VAL A 53 -3.88 8.50 15.54
CA VAL A 53 -3.22 7.19 15.64
C VAL A 53 -2.01 7.13 14.73
N LEU A 54 -2.16 7.50 13.45
CA LEU A 54 -1.07 7.49 12.50
C LEU A 54 0.05 8.47 12.89
N ASN A 55 -0.32 9.68 13.31
CA ASN A 55 0.64 10.68 13.82
C ASN A 55 1.41 10.19 15.06
N ASN A 56 0.77 9.43 15.94
CA ASN A 56 1.46 8.81 17.07
C ASN A 56 2.47 7.75 16.61
N LEU A 57 2.12 6.93 15.61
CA LEU A 57 3.06 5.96 15.00
C LEU A 57 4.25 6.66 14.32
N PHE A 58 4.01 7.78 13.63
CA PHE A 58 5.08 8.58 13.04
C PHE A 58 6.01 9.17 14.13
N LYS A 59 5.46 9.72 15.23
CA LYS A 59 6.26 10.20 16.37
C LYS A 59 7.09 9.10 17.04
N ILE A 60 6.61 7.85 17.07
CA ILE A 60 7.41 6.70 17.53
C ILE A 60 8.54 6.43 16.53
N GLY A 61 8.29 6.57 15.22
CA GLY A 61 9.30 6.47 14.16
C GLY A 61 10.38 7.55 14.29
N ASP A 62 10.00 8.82 14.49
CA ASP A 62 10.93 9.94 14.68
C ASP A 62 11.80 9.74 15.94
N HIS A 63 11.20 9.24 17.02
CA HIS A 63 11.94 8.84 18.21
C HIS A 63 12.91 7.69 17.88
N ALA A 64 12.51 6.71 17.08
CA ALA A 64 13.42 5.63 16.69
C ALA A 64 14.62 6.17 15.89
N ILE A 65 14.43 7.12 14.97
CA ILE A 65 15.52 7.79 14.23
C ILE A 65 16.51 8.41 15.18
N SER A 66 16.03 9.21 16.14
CA SER A 66 16.88 9.92 17.11
C SER A 66 17.49 9.01 18.19
N ASN A 67 16.97 7.80 18.35
CA ASN A 67 17.34 6.84 19.41
C ASN A 67 18.05 5.60 18.82
N GLY A 68 19.04 5.81 17.97
CA GLY A 68 19.87 4.73 17.43
C GLY A 68 19.13 3.77 16.48
N GLY A 69 18.04 4.22 15.84
CA GLY A 69 17.27 3.43 14.87
C GLY A 69 16.16 2.58 15.49
N MET A 70 15.86 2.72 16.78
CA MET A 70 14.92 1.85 17.48
C MET A 70 14.04 2.59 18.46
N SER A 71 12.80 2.12 18.63
CA SER A 71 11.88 2.54 19.69
C SER A 71 10.97 1.37 20.07
N THR A 72 10.40 1.39 21.26
CA THR A 72 9.48 0.34 21.70
C THR A 72 8.07 0.88 21.93
N THR A 73 7.09 0.03 21.73
CA THR A 73 5.70 0.32 22.09
C THR A 73 4.97 -0.94 22.55
N TRP A 74 4.00 -0.78 23.44
CA TRP A 74 3.09 -1.82 23.89
C TRP A 74 1.67 -1.51 23.43
N LEU A 75 1.11 -2.38 22.62
CA LEU A 75 -0.32 -2.36 22.30
C LEU A 75 -1.01 -3.41 23.15
N LEU A 76 -1.58 -3.01 24.30
CA LEU A 76 -2.12 -3.91 25.31
C LEU A 76 -1.05 -4.92 25.75
N HIS A 77 -1.32 -6.22 25.50
CA HIS A 77 -0.41 -7.31 25.82
C HIS A 77 0.66 -7.59 24.78
N ARG A 78 0.64 -6.90 23.64
CA ARG A 78 1.58 -7.10 22.53
C ARG A 78 2.71 -6.09 22.58
N PHE A 79 3.93 -6.61 22.63
CA PHE A 79 5.15 -5.80 22.60
C PHE A 79 5.64 -5.65 21.16
N TYR A 80 5.99 -4.43 20.77
CA TYR A 80 6.57 -4.10 19.48
C TYR A 80 7.91 -3.38 19.63
N LEU A 81 8.88 -3.81 18.84
CA LEU A 81 10.14 -3.11 18.61
C LEU A 81 10.02 -2.44 17.23
N MET A 82 9.95 -1.09 17.20
CA MET A 82 9.98 -0.32 15.96
C MET A 82 11.42 -0.19 15.48
N LEU A 83 11.63 -0.43 14.17
CA LEU A 83 12.92 -0.31 13.50
C LEU A 83 12.86 0.83 12.47
N ALA A 84 13.84 1.75 12.56
CA ALA A 84 14.08 2.88 11.68
C ALA A 84 15.54 2.95 11.21
N ASP A 85 16.34 1.90 11.45
CA ASP A 85 17.67 1.70 10.87
C ASP A 85 17.58 0.65 9.74
N PRO A 86 18.07 0.95 8.52
CA PRO A 86 17.93 0.06 7.37
C PRO A 86 18.71 -1.25 7.49
N VAL A 87 19.80 -1.30 8.28
CA VAL A 87 20.60 -2.51 8.45
C VAL A 87 19.80 -3.52 9.29
N ASP A 88 19.30 -3.11 10.45
CA ASP A 88 18.50 -3.96 11.32
C ASP A 88 17.13 -4.30 10.68
N ALA A 89 16.47 -3.32 10.06
CA ALA A 89 15.21 -3.54 9.34
C ALA A 89 15.40 -4.51 8.16
N GLY A 90 16.46 -4.34 7.37
CA GLY A 90 16.81 -5.23 6.27
C GLY A 90 17.08 -6.66 6.71
N TYR A 91 17.82 -6.83 7.83
CA TYR A 91 18.06 -8.13 8.43
C TYR A 91 16.73 -8.82 8.82
N VAL A 92 15.87 -8.12 9.55
CA VAL A 92 14.57 -8.67 9.97
C VAL A 92 13.68 -9.01 8.77
N LEU A 93 13.61 -8.14 7.77
CA LEU A 93 12.80 -8.36 6.57
C LEU A 93 13.29 -9.53 5.71
N LYS A 94 14.59 -9.83 5.74
CA LYS A 94 15.21 -10.93 5.00
C LYS A 94 15.07 -12.26 5.72
N HIS A 95 15.21 -12.30 7.04
CA HIS A 95 15.35 -13.53 7.81
C HIS A 95 14.10 -13.92 8.63
N HIS A 96 13.28 -12.95 9.06
CA HIS A 96 12.08 -13.18 9.88
C HIS A 96 10.82 -12.93 9.08
N LEU A 97 10.31 -13.98 8.43
CA LEU A 97 9.25 -13.89 7.44
C LEU A 97 7.83 -14.00 8.01
N GLU A 98 7.67 -14.41 9.28
CA GLU A 98 6.36 -14.55 9.90
C GLU A 98 5.80 -13.16 10.25
N LYS A 99 4.51 -12.94 9.98
CA LYS A 99 3.78 -11.73 10.37
C LYS A 99 3.28 -11.88 11.82
N ASP A 100 3.04 -10.76 12.49
CA ASP A 100 2.45 -10.76 13.83
C ASP A 100 0.96 -11.12 13.82
N GLU A 101 0.41 -11.40 15.00
CA GLU A 101 -0.98 -11.83 15.14
C GLU A 101 -1.99 -10.70 14.83
N LEU A 102 -1.62 -9.43 14.99
CA LEU A 102 -2.50 -8.31 14.66
C LEU A 102 -2.76 -8.25 13.16
N MET A 103 -1.69 -8.40 12.35
CA MET A 103 -1.84 -8.46 10.90
C MET A 103 -2.60 -9.71 10.42
N LEU A 104 -2.58 -10.79 11.20
CA LEU A 104 -3.38 -11.96 10.88
C LEU A 104 -4.90 -11.72 11.03
N LEU A 105 -5.34 -10.66 11.71
CA LEU A 105 -6.77 -10.28 11.72
C LEU A 105 -7.25 -9.86 10.33
N ILE A 106 -6.37 -9.30 9.50
CA ILE A 106 -6.72 -8.92 8.13
C ILE A 106 -7.11 -10.13 7.28
N ARG A 107 -6.81 -11.36 7.71
CA ARG A 107 -7.27 -12.60 7.06
C ARG A 107 -8.80 -12.69 6.93
N TYR A 108 -9.55 -12.02 7.80
CA TYR A 108 -11.01 -11.99 7.66
C TYR A 108 -11.44 -11.24 6.41
N PHE A 109 -10.61 -10.34 5.91
CA PHE A 109 -10.82 -9.49 4.74
C PHE A 109 -10.16 -10.04 3.47
N THR A 110 -9.02 -10.73 3.61
CA THR A 110 -8.23 -11.27 2.49
C THR A 110 -8.24 -12.80 2.46
N ARG A 111 -8.99 -13.44 3.35
CA ARG A 111 -9.06 -14.89 3.53
C ARG A 111 -7.67 -15.51 3.71
N THR A 112 -7.31 -16.52 2.91
CA THR A 112 -5.99 -17.17 2.95
C THR A 112 -5.02 -16.64 1.90
N SER A 113 -5.30 -15.46 1.31
CA SER A 113 -4.39 -14.82 0.33
C SER A 113 -2.97 -14.72 0.87
N SER A 114 -2.00 -14.92 0.00
CA SER A 114 -0.56 -14.87 0.34
C SER A 114 -0.12 -13.52 0.95
N VAL A 115 -0.86 -12.43 0.71
CA VAL A 115 -0.50 -11.08 1.19
C VAL A 115 -0.32 -11.06 2.72
N PHE A 116 -1.29 -11.64 3.48
CA PHE A 116 -1.25 -11.67 4.95
C PHE A 116 -1.10 -13.08 5.54
N ALA A 117 -0.90 -14.11 4.72
CA ALA A 117 -0.82 -15.49 5.17
C ALA A 117 0.46 -15.78 5.98
N LYS A 118 0.39 -16.85 6.81
CA LYS A 118 1.55 -17.44 7.45
C LYS A 118 2.56 -17.95 6.41
N VAL A 119 3.82 -18.10 6.82
CA VAL A 119 4.93 -18.50 5.91
C VAL A 119 4.65 -19.80 5.17
N ALA A 120 4.04 -20.78 5.83
CA ALA A 120 3.71 -22.08 5.23
C ALA A 120 2.78 -21.96 4.00
N ILE A 121 1.80 -21.03 4.05
CA ILE A 121 0.87 -20.76 2.95
C ILE A 121 1.51 -19.80 1.93
N TRP A 122 2.16 -18.75 2.42
CA TRP A 122 2.75 -17.71 1.59
C TRP A 122 3.87 -18.24 0.67
N ARG A 123 4.79 -19.05 1.19
CA ARG A 123 6.02 -19.45 0.47
C ARG A 123 5.76 -20.16 -0.87
N PRO A 124 4.91 -21.17 -0.96
CA PRO A 124 4.56 -21.78 -2.25
C PRO A 124 3.83 -20.83 -3.18
N ARG A 125 2.87 -20.05 -2.65
CA ARG A 125 2.05 -19.12 -3.45
C ARG A 125 2.87 -17.93 -3.97
N ARG A 126 3.84 -17.43 -3.19
CA ARG A 126 4.75 -16.35 -3.60
C ARG A 126 5.50 -16.66 -4.90
N LYS A 127 5.94 -17.91 -5.09
CA LYS A 127 6.61 -18.31 -6.34
C LYS A 127 5.70 -18.11 -7.55
N ILE A 128 4.43 -18.45 -7.41
CA ILE A 128 3.42 -18.30 -8.47
C ILE A 128 3.16 -16.81 -8.72
N VAL A 129 2.82 -16.05 -7.68
CA VAL A 129 2.53 -14.61 -7.78
C VAL A 129 3.72 -13.84 -8.38
N SER A 130 4.96 -14.16 -8.00
CA SER A 130 6.15 -13.50 -8.55
C SER A 130 6.38 -13.84 -10.02
N ALA A 131 6.07 -15.05 -10.46
CA ALA A 131 6.15 -15.42 -11.88
C ALA A 131 5.10 -14.70 -12.72
N LEU A 132 3.87 -14.58 -12.20
CA LEU A 132 2.77 -13.85 -12.84
C LEU A 132 3.08 -12.36 -12.99
N LEU A 133 3.66 -11.74 -11.95
CA LEU A 133 4.04 -10.32 -11.91
C LEU A 133 5.47 -10.07 -12.39
N SER A 134 6.05 -11.00 -13.18
CA SER A 134 7.36 -10.78 -13.82
C SER A 134 7.29 -9.65 -14.84
N HIS A 135 8.42 -8.99 -15.10
CA HIS A 135 8.52 -7.91 -16.09
C HIS A 135 7.93 -8.32 -17.44
N LYS A 136 8.25 -9.53 -17.94
CA LYS A 136 7.73 -10.07 -19.20
C LYS A 136 6.20 -10.10 -19.27
N ASN A 137 5.53 -10.47 -18.17
CA ASN A 137 4.07 -10.54 -18.13
C ASN A 137 3.44 -9.17 -17.93
N VAL A 138 4.02 -8.34 -17.05
CA VAL A 138 3.51 -6.99 -16.74
C VAL A 138 3.65 -6.07 -17.96
N SER A 139 4.71 -6.20 -18.76
CA SER A 139 4.89 -5.42 -19.99
C SER A 139 3.76 -5.62 -21.01
N LYS A 140 3.11 -6.78 -20.99
CA LYS A 140 1.94 -7.05 -21.86
C LYS A 140 0.68 -6.26 -21.46
N PHE A 141 0.66 -5.69 -20.24
CA PHE A 141 -0.46 -4.88 -19.74
C PHE A 141 -0.35 -3.41 -20.11
N GLU A 142 0.77 -2.98 -20.71
CA GLU A 142 0.96 -1.58 -21.08
C GLU A 142 -0.20 -1.03 -21.92
N PRO A 143 -0.73 -1.71 -22.96
CA PRO A 143 -1.87 -1.19 -23.74
C PRO A 143 -3.13 -0.98 -22.88
N VAL A 144 -3.33 -1.79 -21.84
CA VAL A 144 -4.44 -1.63 -20.88
C VAL A 144 -4.23 -0.36 -20.05
N PHE A 145 -3.00 -0.10 -19.60
CA PHE A 145 -2.70 1.11 -18.85
C PHE A 145 -2.86 2.36 -19.71
N ALA A 146 -2.35 2.33 -20.96
CA ALA A 146 -2.47 3.44 -21.89
C ALA A 146 -3.95 3.75 -22.20
N LYS A 147 -4.73 2.74 -22.61
CA LYS A 147 -6.16 2.90 -22.90
C LYS A 147 -6.92 3.51 -21.71
N ASN A 148 -6.73 2.97 -20.51
CA ASN A 148 -7.43 3.45 -19.33
C ASN A 148 -6.94 4.84 -18.89
N SER A 149 -5.69 5.22 -19.18
CA SER A 149 -5.19 6.56 -18.90
C SER A 149 -5.83 7.62 -19.80
N GLU A 150 -6.17 7.29 -21.06
CA GLU A 150 -6.95 8.18 -21.91
C GLU A 150 -8.40 8.33 -21.39
N VAL A 151 -9.01 7.25 -20.93
CA VAL A 151 -10.33 7.34 -20.27
C VAL A 151 -10.25 8.27 -19.05
N LEU A 152 -9.19 8.15 -18.23
CA LEU A 152 -8.97 9.01 -17.07
C LEU A 152 -8.97 10.50 -17.45
N VAL A 153 -8.20 10.89 -18.45
CA VAL A 153 -8.13 12.30 -18.85
C VAL A 153 -9.44 12.79 -19.44
N GLU A 154 -10.17 11.95 -20.19
CA GLU A 154 -11.50 12.33 -20.71
C GLU A 154 -12.51 12.53 -19.57
N GLN A 155 -12.48 11.68 -18.52
CA GLN A 155 -13.37 11.84 -17.35
C GLN A 155 -13.03 13.10 -16.53
N LEU A 156 -11.78 13.57 -16.58
CA LEU A 156 -11.36 14.81 -15.91
C LEU A 156 -11.64 16.08 -16.73
N ARG A 157 -11.84 15.96 -18.05
CA ARG A 157 -12.12 17.12 -18.94
C ARG A 157 -13.23 18.06 -18.42
N PRO A 158 -14.38 17.56 -17.91
CA PRO A 158 -15.43 18.42 -17.40
C PRO A 158 -15.05 19.23 -16.14
N LEU A 159 -13.91 18.89 -15.49
CA LEU A 159 -13.45 19.53 -14.25
C LEU A 159 -12.44 20.63 -14.49
N ILE A 160 -12.03 20.89 -15.74
CA ILE A 160 -11.12 21.97 -16.11
C ILE A 160 -11.67 23.32 -15.66
N GLY A 161 -10.85 24.08 -14.93
CA GLY A 161 -11.19 25.43 -14.44
C GLY A 161 -12.27 25.46 -13.36
N LYS A 162 -12.71 24.28 -12.86
CA LYS A 162 -13.68 24.20 -11.77
C LYS A 162 -13.01 24.23 -10.39
N GLU A 163 -13.84 24.17 -9.35
CA GLU A 163 -13.40 24.04 -7.96
C GLU A 163 -12.59 22.76 -7.72
N ALA A 164 -11.95 22.70 -6.56
CA ALA A 164 -11.16 21.54 -6.18
C ALA A 164 -12.02 20.26 -6.12
N PHE A 165 -11.45 19.16 -6.60
CA PHE A 165 -12.06 17.83 -6.58
C PHE A 165 -11.05 16.80 -6.06
N SER A 166 -11.53 15.64 -5.65
CA SER A 166 -10.69 14.52 -5.23
C SER A 166 -10.05 13.83 -6.44
N ILE A 167 -8.74 13.96 -6.63
CA ILE A 167 -8.03 13.21 -7.68
C ILE A 167 -8.00 11.71 -7.35
N TRP A 168 -8.08 11.34 -6.06
CA TRP A 168 -8.11 9.94 -5.63
C TRP A 168 -9.34 9.19 -6.17
N GLU A 169 -10.52 9.82 -6.20
CA GLU A 169 -11.73 9.18 -6.73
C GLU A 169 -11.54 8.68 -8.17
N HIS A 170 -10.90 9.47 -9.00
CA HIS A 170 -10.63 9.16 -10.40
C HIS A 170 -9.47 8.17 -10.57
N LEU A 171 -8.37 8.35 -9.81
CA LEU A 171 -7.24 7.42 -9.84
C LEU A 171 -7.58 6.06 -9.21
N ASN A 172 -8.45 6.01 -8.20
CA ASN A 172 -8.97 4.75 -7.67
C ASN A 172 -9.85 4.04 -8.69
N ALA A 173 -10.73 4.74 -9.38
CA ALA A 173 -11.53 4.16 -10.47
C ALA A 173 -10.63 3.62 -11.60
N TYR A 174 -9.60 4.39 -12.01
CA TYR A 174 -8.59 3.95 -12.96
C TYR A 174 -7.89 2.66 -12.50
N THR A 175 -7.45 2.60 -11.25
CA THR A 175 -6.74 1.41 -10.74
C THR A 175 -7.64 0.19 -10.62
N VAL A 176 -8.93 0.36 -10.31
CA VAL A 176 -9.90 -0.74 -10.32
C VAL A 176 -10.12 -1.25 -11.75
N ASP A 177 -10.24 -0.36 -12.74
CA ASP A 177 -10.41 -0.76 -14.14
C ASP A 177 -9.19 -1.51 -14.69
N ILE A 178 -7.97 -1.00 -14.46
CA ILE A 178 -6.76 -1.70 -14.91
C ILE A 178 -6.56 -3.03 -14.18
N THR A 179 -6.90 -3.14 -12.90
CA THR A 179 -6.80 -4.41 -12.16
C THR A 179 -7.87 -5.41 -12.60
N GLY A 180 -9.09 -4.94 -12.88
CA GLY A 180 -10.14 -5.74 -13.49
C GLY A 180 -9.71 -6.35 -14.82
N SER A 181 -9.17 -5.52 -15.71
CA SER A 181 -8.71 -5.95 -17.03
C SER A 181 -7.47 -6.85 -16.96
N THR A 182 -6.46 -6.51 -16.14
CA THR A 182 -5.18 -7.24 -16.10
C THR A 182 -5.22 -8.47 -15.20
N ILE A 183 -5.90 -8.41 -14.07
CA ILE A 183 -5.98 -9.54 -13.12
C ILE A 183 -7.10 -10.50 -13.53
N PHE A 184 -8.30 -9.99 -13.81
CA PHE A 184 -9.47 -10.81 -14.09
C PHE A 184 -9.78 -10.98 -15.58
N GLY A 185 -9.26 -10.13 -16.47
CA GLY A 185 -9.58 -10.12 -17.89
C GLY A 185 -11.03 -9.66 -18.17
N ILE A 186 -11.55 -8.77 -17.34
CA ILE A 186 -12.89 -8.19 -17.48
C ILE A 186 -12.83 -6.66 -17.46
N ASP A 187 -13.69 -6.01 -18.22
CA ASP A 187 -13.90 -4.57 -18.13
C ASP A 187 -14.87 -4.27 -16.99
N VAL A 188 -14.44 -3.42 -16.04
CA VAL A 188 -15.23 -3.04 -14.86
C VAL A 188 -15.97 -1.73 -15.13
N ASN A 189 -15.33 -0.78 -15.82
CA ASN A 189 -15.86 0.54 -16.18
C ASN A 189 -16.11 1.47 -14.98
N SER A 190 -15.28 1.37 -13.94
CA SER A 190 -15.37 2.21 -12.74
C SER A 190 -15.16 3.69 -13.04
N GLN A 191 -14.36 4.02 -14.05
CA GLN A 191 -14.08 5.42 -14.43
C GLN A 191 -15.30 6.13 -15.02
N THR A 192 -16.15 5.40 -15.73
CA THR A 192 -17.40 5.93 -16.28
C THR A 192 -18.59 5.81 -15.33
N ASN A 193 -18.46 5.00 -14.29
CA ASN A 193 -19.44 4.82 -13.21
C ASN A 193 -18.72 4.72 -11.85
N LEU A 194 -18.56 5.85 -11.18
CA LEU A 194 -17.91 5.90 -9.86
C LEU A 194 -18.70 5.14 -8.77
N MET A 195 -19.96 4.78 -9.01
CA MET A 195 -20.79 3.95 -8.12
C MET A 195 -20.72 2.47 -8.45
N GLU A 196 -19.73 2.05 -9.24
CA GLU A 196 -19.55 0.67 -9.66
C GLU A 196 -19.37 -0.27 -8.44
N PRO A 197 -20.16 -1.36 -8.32
CA PRO A 197 -20.21 -2.19 -7.12
C PRO A 197 -18.89 -2.81 -6.69
N LEU A 198 -18.05 -3.24 -7.64
CA LEU A 198 -16.74 -3.83 -7.31
C LEU A 198 -15.82 -2.80 -6.67
N ARG A 199 -15.77 -1.58 -7.21
CA ARG A 199 -15.00 -0.47 -6.66
C ARG A 199 -15.45 -0.15 -5.24
N LEU A 200 -16.75 -0.02 -5.02
CA LEU A 200 -17.31 0.26 -3.68
C LEU A 200 -17.01 -0.87 -2.70
N ALA A 201 -17.11 -2.13 -3.14
CA ALA A 201 -16.80 -3.28 -2.29
C ALA A 201 -15.32 -3.32 -1.89
N ILE A 202 -14.39 -3.08 -2.82
CA ILE A 202 -12.94 -3.05 -2.51
C ILE A 202 -12.64 -1.96 -1.49
N ASN A 203 -13.13 -0.74 -1.73
CA ASN A 203 -12.91 0.39 -0.83
C ASN A 203 -13.52 0.13 0.56
N GLY A 204 -14.76 -0.39 0.61
CA GLY A 204 -15.43 -0.74 1.85
C GLY A 204 -14.70 -1.83 2.65
N ILE A 205 -14.18 -2.86 1.99
CA ILE A 205 -13.36 -3.89 2.64
C ILE A 205 -12.12 -3.27 3.29
N MET A 206 -11.43 -2.34 2.62
CA MET A 206 -10.24 -1.69 3.15
C MET A 206 -10.57 -0.79 4.35
N GLU A 207 -11.69 -0.08 4.33
CA GLU A 207 -12.18 0.75 5.43
C GLU A 207 -12.57 -0.09 6.65
N LEU A 208 -13.33 -1.16 6.45
CA LEU A 208 -13.69 -2.09 7.52
C LEU A 208 -12.44 -2.76 8.15
N ALA A 209 -11.44 -3.08 7.33
CA ALA A 209 -10.18 -3.65 7.82
C ALA A 209 -9.43 -2.64 8.71
N ALA A 210 -9.39 -1.36 8.34
CA ALA A 210 -8.81 -0.29 9.15
C ALA A 210 -9.56 -0.13 10.48
N GLU A 211 -10.90 -0.15 10.45
CA GLU A 211 -11.73 -0.07 11.64
C GLU A 211 -11.48 -1.23 12.61
N VAL A 212 -11.40 -2.46 12.11
CA VAL A 212 -11.08 -3.65 12.94
C VAL A 212 -9.69 -3.54 13.57
N LEU A 213 -8.71 -2.99 12.88
CA LEU A 213 -7.37 -2.78 13.46
C LEU A 213 -7.37 -1.74 14.59
N LEU A 214 -8.19 -0.68 14.46
CA LEU A 214 -8.27 0.40 15.45
C LEU A 214 -9.10 0.02 16.68
N GLN A 215 -10.14 -0.78 16.52
CA GLN A 215 -11.09 -1.09 17.58
C GLN A 215 -10.75 -2.43 18.25
N ILE A 216 -10.09 -2.34 19.42
CA ILE A 216 -9.52 -3.49 20.14
C ILE A 216 -10.50 -4.61 20.49
N TRP A 217 -11.81 -4.31 20.65
CA TRP A 217 -12.83 -5.33 20.93
C TRP A 217 -13.07 -6.24 19.72
N TYR A 218 -12.82 -5.79 18.51
CA TYR A 218 -12.87 -6.63 17.30
C TYR A 218 -11.67 -7.57 17.16
N HIS A 219 -10.63 -7.42 18.00
CA HIS A 219 -9.56 -8.41 18.08
C HIS A 219 -10.02 -9.71 18.73
N VAL A 220 -11.22 -9.73 19.34
CA VAL A 220 -11.90 -10.94 19.84
C VAL A 220 -12.82 -11.45 18.73
N GLU A 221 -12.48 -12.61 18.16
CA GLU A 221 -13.18 -13.21 17.00
C GLU A 221 -14.69 -13.34 17.20
N PHE A 222 -15.12 -13.73 18.42
CA PHE A 222 -16.52 -13.85 18.77
C PHE A 222 -17.29 -12.52 18.65
N LEU A 223 -16.68 -11.40 19.07
CA LEU A 223 -17.28 -10.08 18.98
C LEU A 223 -17.29 -9.58 17.53
N LEU A 224 -16.18 -9.77 16.80
CA LEU A 224 -16.10 -9.42 15.39
C LEU A 224 -17.20 -10.11 14.58
N LYS A 225 -17.33 -11.43 14.69
CA LYS A 225 -18.31 -12.23 13.93
C LYS A 225 -19.78 -11.87 14.21
N ARG A 226 -20.06 -11.20 15.33
CA ARG A 226 -21.42 -10.71 15.68
C ARG A 226 -21.65 -9.25 15.37
N SER A 227 -20.64 -8.55 14.89
CA SER A 227 -20.71 -7.13 14.59
C SER A 227 -21.37 -6.84 13.23
N SER A 228 -21.86 -5.59 13.06
CA SER A 228 -22.30 -5.07 11.77
C SER A 228 -21.17 -5.06 10.74
N ILE A 229 -19.94 -4.81 11.18
CA ILE A 229 -18.73 -4.84 10.33
C ILE A 229 -18.59 -6.20 9.62
N TYR A 230 -18.71 -7.29 10.34
CA TYR A 230 -18.59 -8.62 9.74
C TYR A 230 -19.74 -8.93 8.77
N LYS A 231 -20.94 -8.44 9.05
CA LYS A 231 -22.08 -8.55 8.13
C LYS A 231 -21.82 -7.78 6.83
N GLN A 232 -21.39 -6.51 6.93
CA GLN A 232 -21.03 -5.70 5.75
C GLN A 232 -19.88 -6.32 4.97
N LEU A 233 -18.87 -6.88 5.66
CA LEU A 233 -17.79 -7.59 5.02
C LEU A 233 -18.28 -8.75 4.15
N LEU A 234 -19.25 -9.55 4.63
CA LEU A 234 -19.83 -10.64 3.86
C LEU A 234 -20.61 -10.14 2.62
N GLU A 235 -21.27 -8.99 2.73
CA GLU A 235 -21.96 -8.35 1.59
C GLU A 235 -20.95 -7.91 0.52
N TYR A 236 -19.86 -7.25 0.89
CA TYR A 236 -18.80 -6.86 -0.04
C TYR A 236 -18.05 -8.07 -0.64
N ASP A 237 -17.74 -9.09 0.19
CA ASP A 237 -17.13 -10.33 -0.28
C ASP A 237 -18.00 -11.04 -1.32
N HIS A 238 -19.33 -11.02 -1.15
CA HIS A 238 -20.26 -11.56 -2.13
C HIS A 238 -20.18 -10.83 -3.48
N VAL A 239 -20.11 -9.49 -3.45
CA VAL A 239 -19.93 -8.69 -4.68
C VAL A 239 -18.63 -9.09 -5.40
N VAL A 240 -17.50 -9.10 -4.69
CA VAL A 240 -16.21 -9.49 -5.29
C VAL A 240 -16.27 -10.91 -5.85
N LYS A 241 -16.92 -11.85 -5.14
CA LYS A 241 -17.10 -13.21 -5.59
C LYS A 241 -17.84 -13.28 -6.92
N CYS A 242 -18.91 -12.50 -7.10
CA CYS A 242 -19.65 -12.47 -8.38
C CYS A 242 -18.75 -12.06 -9.56
N TYR A 243 -17.82 -11.09 -9.35
CA TYR A 243 -16.88 -10.67 -10.40
C TYR A 243 -15.81 -11.72 -10.69
N VAL A 244 -15.29 -12.39 -9.66
CA VAL A 244 -14.33 -13.51 -9.84
C VAL A 244 -14.97 -14.66 -10.57
N ASP A 245 -16.21 -15.06 -10.18
CA ASP A 245 -16.94 -16.14 -10.84
C ASP A 245 -17.25 -15.81 -12.31
N LYS A 246 -17.64 -14.54 -12.60
CA LYS A 246 -17.84 -14.05 -13.98
C LYS A 246 -16.55 -14.17 -14.80
N ALA A 247 -15.41 -13.77 -14.23
CA ALA A 247 -14.11 -13.86 -14.87
C ALA A 247 -13.72 -15.31 -15.16
N LEU A 248 -13.86 -16.19 -14.17
CA LEU A 248 -13.58 -17.63 -14.32
C LEU A 248 -14.46 -18.28 -15.40
N LYS A 249 -15.76 -17.96 -15.43
CA LYS A 249 -16.69 -18.45 -16.45
C LYS A 249 -16.26 -18.01 -17.85
N LYS A 250 -15.91 -16.73 -18.05
CA LYS A 250 -15.40 -16.21 -19.32
C LYS A 250 -14.22 -17.04 -19.83
N HIS A 251 -13.27 -17.39 -18.95
CA HIS A 251 -12.11 -18.21 -19.29
C HIS A 251 -12.47 -19.67 -19.64
N THR A 252 -13.38 -20.28 -18.87
CA THR A 252 -13.84 -21.66 -19.12
C THR A 252 -14.58 -21.77 -20.44
N ASP A 253 -15.46 -20.81 -20.73
CA ASP A 253 -16.23 -20.76 -22.01
C ASP A 253 -15.30 -20.54 -23.20
N ALA A 254 -14.28 -19.70 -23.07
CA ALA A 254 -13.26 -19.50 -24.12
C ALA A 254 -12.45 -20.78 -24.40
N ALA A 255 -12.01 -21.48 -23.34
CA ALA A 255 -11.31 -22.77 -23.48
C ALA A 255 -12.18 -23.84 -24.14
N SER A 256 -13.45 -23.92 -23.75
CA SER A 256 -14.41 -24.88 -24.33
C SER A 256 -14.72 -24.63 -25.83
N ARG A 257 -14.75 -23.36 -26.25
CA ARG A 257 -14.92 -22.98 -27.66
C ARG A 257 -13.70 -23.36 -28.51
N ARG A 258 -12.47 -23.24 -27.96
CA ARG A 258 -11.24 -23.66 -28.64
C ARG A 258 -11.24 -25.16 -28.93
N ILE A 259 -11.64 -26.00 -27.97
CA ILE A 259 -11.69 -27.45 -28.12
C ILE A 259 -12.73 -27.87 -29.17
N LYS A 260 -13.86 -27.12 -29.29
CA LYS A 260 -14.94 -27.48 -30.22
C LYS A 260 -14.70 -27.08 -31.68
N ASN A 261 -13.90 -26.05 -31.93
CA ASN A 261 -13.85 -25.43 -33.28
C ASN A 261 -12.56 -25.69 -34.06
N ASP A 262 -11.55 -26.39 -33.51
CA ASP A 262 -10.23 -26.62 -34.14
C ASP A 262 -9.60 -25.33 -34.76
N ILE A 263 -10.01 -24.17 -34.28
CA ILE A 263 -9.55 -22.87 -34.80
C ILE A 263 -8.33 -22.46 -33.96
N GLU A 264 -7.17 -22.45 -34.62
CA GLU A 264 -6.05 -21.61 -34.15
C GLU A 264 -6.50 -20.13 -34.21
N VAL A 265 -7.05 -19.63 -33.11
CA VAL A 265 -7.33 -18.20 -32.97
C VAL A 265 -5.97 -17.52 -32.80
N PRO A 266 -5.65 -16.50 -33.60
CA PRO A 266 -4.42 -15.76 -33.47
C PRO A 266 -4.24 -15.31 -32.01
N ASP A 267 -3.02 -15.34 -31.51
CA ASP A 267 -2.64 -14.98 -30.11
C ASP A 267 -3.02 -13.54 -29.74
N ASP A 268 -3.43 -12.73 -30.72
CA ASP A 268 -3.71 -11.29 -30.62
C ASP A 268 -5.05 -10.93 -29.95
N ASP A 269 -6.02 -11.86 -29.85
CA ASP A 269 -7.36 -11.56 -29.30
C ASP A 269 -7.52 -11.96 -27.81
N HIS A 270 -6.43 -12.32 -27.15
CA HIS A 270 -6.44 -12.72 -25.75
C HIS A 270 -5.84 -11.65 -24.87
N GLN A 271 -6.69 -10.87 -24.26
CA GLN A 271 -6.38 -10.10 -23.07
C GLN A 271 -5.81 -11.06 -22.01
N ILE A 272 -4.48 -11.22 -21.99
CA ILE A 272 -3.76 -12.09 -21.05
C ILE A 272 -4.04 -11.54 -19.67
N SER A 273 -4.85 -12.26 -18.89
CA SER A 273 -5.07 -11.91 -17.48
C SER A 273 -4.22 -12.79 -16.57
N LEU A 274 -3.89 -12.25 -15.39
CA LEU A 274 -3.20 -13.04 -14.36
C LEU A 274 -4.04 -14.24 -13.92
N LEU A 275 -5.38 -14.10 -13.92
CA LEU A 275 -6.29 -15.19 -13.59
C LEU A 275 -6.22 -16.32 -14.61
N HIS A 276 -6.08 -16.01 -15.90
CA HIS A 276 -5.87 -17.01 -16.94
C HIS A 276 -4.56 -17.79 -16.73
N LEU A 277 -3.46 -17.08 -16.49
CA LEU A 277 -2.17 -17.71 -16.19
C LEU A 277 -2.23 -18.55 -14.90
N PHE A 278 -2.99 -18.09 -13.90
CA PHE A 278 -3.21 -18.81 -12.65
C PHE A 278 -4.04 -20.08 -12.87
N ALA A 279 -5.07 -20.03 -13.74
CA ALA A 279 -5.90 -21.18 -14.10
C ALA A 279 -5.10 -22.25 -14.86
N GLN A 280 -4.19 -21.87 -15.75
CA GLN A 280 -3.26 -22.80 -16.41
C GLN A 280 -2.34 -23.51 -15.38
N LEU A 281 -1.85 -22.79 -14.38
CA LEU A 281 -1.05 -23.36 -13.30
C LEU A 281 -1.87 -24.25 -12.36
N LYS A 282 -3.19 -24.05 -12.25
CA LYS A 282 -4.11 -24.91 -11.52
C LYS A 282 -4.06 -26.35 -12.04
N GLU A 283 -4.18 -26.55 -13.34
CA GLU A 283 -4.13 -27.87 -13.97
C GLU A 283 -2.78 -28.56 -13.75
N GLN A 284 -1.68 -27.79 -13.81
CA GLN A 284 -0.31 -28.31 -13.67
C GLN A 284 0.10 -28.57 -12.22
N ARG A 285 -0.45 -27.86 -11.22
CA ARG A 285 0.02 -27.86 -9.83
C ARG A 285 -1.06 -28.17 -8.78
N GLY A 286 -2.28 -28.55 -9.18
CA GLY A 286 -3.35 -28.93 -8.26
C GLY A 286 -3.86 -27.80 -7.35
N ILE A 287 -3.84 -26.55 -7.82
CA ILE A 287 -4.37 -25.42 -7.06
C ILE A 287 -5.90 -25.51 -7.01
N ASP A 288 -6.51 -25.48 -5.84
CA ASP A 288 -7.96 -25.51 -5.72
C ASP A 288 -8.64 -24.17 -6.03
N HIS A 289 -9.94 -24.21 -6.28
CA HIS A 289 -10.74 -23.02 -6.62
C HIS A 289 -10.71 -21.97 -5.49
N THR A 290 -10.70 -22.40 -4.25
CA THR A 290 -10.67 -21.50 -3.07
C THR A 290 -9.36 -20.71 -3.03
N THR A 291 -8.23 -21.40 -3.27
CA THR A 291 -6.92 -20.76 -3.34
C THR A 291 -6.86 -19.73 -4.47
N LEU A 292 -7.42 -20.07 -5.64
CA LEU A 292 -7.49 -19.15 -6.78
C LEU A 292 -8.29 -17.89 -6.44
N TYR A 293 -9.45 -18.06 -5.81
CA TYR A 293 -10.29 -16.96 -5.35
C TYR A 293 -9.56 -16.06 -4.33
N ASP A 294 -8.99 -16.67 -3.28
CA ASP A 294 -8.31 -15.94 -2.23
C ASP A 294 -7.11 -15.13 -2.74
N GLU A 295 -6.30 -15.70 -3.66
CA GLU A 295 -5.19 -14.98 -4.27
C GLU A 295 -5.68 -13.85 -5.18
N SER A 296 -6.75 -14.07 -5.94
CA SER A 296 -7.34 -13.05 -6.80
C SER A 296 -7.88 -11.86 -6.01
N LEU A 297 -8.59 -12.13 -4.90
CA LEU A 297 -9.06 -11.11 -3.96
C LEU A 297 -7.89 -10.32 -3.37
N GLY A 298 -6.85 -11.02 -2.89
CA GLY A 298 -5.67 -10.36 -2.31
C GLY A 298 -4.90 -9.52 -3.31
N LEU A 299 -4.75 -9.97 -4.57
CA LEU A 299 -4.11 -9.21 -5.64
C LEU A 299 -4.93 -7.98 -6.04
N LEU A 300 -6.26 -8.13 -6.15
CA LEU A 300 -7.17 -7.03 -6.46
C LEU A 300 -7.05 -5.90 -5.43
N MET A 301 -7.17 -6.24 -4.14
CA MET A 301 -7.06 -5.26 -3.05
C MET A 301 -5.66 -4.61 -3.02
N ALA A 302 -4.60 -5.42 -3.13
CA ALA A 302 -3.23 -4.92 -3.05
C ALA A 302 -2.86 -4.01 -4.23
N ALA A 303 -3.31 -4.32 -5.43
CA ALA A 303 -2.96 -3.56 -6.65
C ALA A 303 -3.79 -2.29 -6.81
N SER A 304 -5.09 -2.31 -6.44
CA SER A 304 -5.98 -1.16 -6.65
C SER A 304 -5.66 -0.01 -5.70
N ASP A 305 -5.78 -0.22 -4.39
CA ASP A 305 -5.78 0.88 -3.42
C ASP A 305 -4.37 1.47 -3.22
N THR A 306 -3.33 0.63 -3.14
CA THR A 306 -1.95 1.13 -2.97
C THR A 306 -1.47 1.95 -4.16
N THR A 307 -1.81 1.53 -5.38
CA THR A 307 -1.43 2.23 -6.60
C THR A 307 -2.22 3.54 -6.75
N ALA A 308 -3.51 3.54 -6.41
CA ALA A 308 -4.33 4.75 -6.39
C ALA A 308 -3.78 5.79 -5.41
N VAL A 309 -3.49 5.40 -4.17
CA VAL A 309 -2.90 6.29 -3.16
C VAL A 309 -1.53 6.80 -3.61
N GLY A 310 -0.67 5.92 -4.17
CA GLY A 310 0.65 6.31 -4.67
C GLY A 310 0.57 7.34 -5.80
N ALA A 311 -0.29 7.11 -6.79
CA ALA A 311 -0.51 8.04 -7.90
C ALA A 311 -1.14 9.36 -7.42
N SER A 312 -2.11 9.30 -6.49
CA SER A 312 -2.76 10.49 -5.92
C SER A 312 -1.77 11.33 -5.10
N THR A 313 -0.91 10.66 -4.34
CA THR A 313 0.17 11.34 -3.61
C THR A 313 1.10 12.07 -4.58
N ALA A 314 1.56 11.40 -5.64
CA ALA A 314 2.43 12.02 -6.63
C ALA A 314 1.73 13.19 -7.35
N ALA A 315 0.45 13.06 -7.71
CA ALA A 315 -0.34 14.14 -8.30
C ALA A 315 -0.50 15.33 -7.36
N ALA A 316 -0.81 15.09 -6.08
CA ALA A 316 -0.91 16.16 -5.07
C ALA A 316 0.44 16.85 -4.85
N MET A 317 1.55 16.10 -4.81
CA MET A 317 2.89 16.67 -4.71
C MET A 317 3.19 17.56 -5.94
N LEU A 318 2.93 17.08 -7.15
CA LEU A 318 3.10 17.85 -8.38
C LEU A 318 2.27 19.14 -8.39
N ALA A 319 1.04 19.10 -7.85
CA ALA A 319 0.22 20.30 -7.72
C ALA A 319 0.83 21.36 -6.80
N HIS A 320 1.53 20.95 -5.74
CA HIS A 320 2.16 21.85 -4.77
C HIS A 320 3.58 22.30 -5.15
N TRP A 321 4.25 21.58 -6.07
CA TRP A 321 5.60 21.87 -6.55
C TRP A 321 5.59 22.14 -8.07
N PRO A 322 5.20 23.38 -8.50
CA PRO A 322 5.03 23.71 -9.91
C PRO A 322 6.32 23.58 -10.72
N ASP A 323 7.49 23.86 -10.12
CA ASP A 323 8.78 23.74 -10.81
C ASP A 323 9.12 22.26 -11.10
N VAL A 324 8.82 21.36 -10.16
CA VAL A 324 8.97 19.90 -10.35
C VAL A 324 7.98 19.41 -11.41
N GLN A 325 6.74 19.90 -11.35
CA GLN A 325 5.72 19.57 -12.35
C GLN A 325 6.14 20.00 -13.75
N GLU A 326 6.71 21.20 -13.88
CA GLU A 326 7.17 21.71 -15.18
C GLU A 326 8.33 20.90 -15.73
N LYS A 327 9.33 20.53 -14.91
CA LYS A 327 10.41 19.63 -15.34
C LYS A 327 9.88 18.27 -15.81
N ALA A 328 8.91 17.70 -15.10
CA ALA A 328 8.27 16.44 -15.51
C ALA A 328 7.51 16.60 -16.84
N TYR A 329 6.86 17.74 -17.06
CA TYR A 329 6.21 18.04 -18.32
C TYR A 329 7.20 18.23 -19.48
N GLN A 330 8.33 18.90 -19.27
CA GLN A 330 9.37 19.06 -20.28
C GLN A 330 9.95 17.71 -20.73
N GLU A 331 10.19 16.76 -19.79
CA GLU A 331 10.59 15.40 -20.16
C GLU A 331 9.52 14.72 -21.04
N LEU A 332 8.23 14.88 -20.70
CA LEU A 332 7.14 14.35 -21.52
C LEU A 332 7.10 15.01 -22.89
N TYR A 333 7.32 16.32 -22.98
CA TYR A 333 7.36 17.04 -24.25
C TYR A 333 8.54 16.60 -25.12
N GLU A 334 9.71 16.36 -24.54
CA GLU A 334 10.87 15.79 -25.26
C GLU A 334 10.61 14.39 -25.84
N VAL A 335 9.77 13.60 -25.16
CA VAL A 335 9.44 12.23 -25.61
C VAL A 335 8.33 12.22 -26.66
N PHE A 336 7.30 13.07 -26.50
CA PHE A 336 6.07 12.99 -27.28
C PHE A 336 5.87 14.18 -28.22
N GLY A 337 6.51 15.33 -27.98
CA GLY A 337 6.23 16.58 -28.69
C GLY A 337 4.75 16.94 -28.61
N ASP A 338 4.19 17.44 -29.72
CA ASP A 338 2.78 17.79 -29.84
C ASP A 338 1.88 16.63 -30.25
N THR A 339 2.42 15.41 -30.34
CA THR A 339 1.64 14.23 -30.76
C THR A 339 0.65 13.79 -29.69
N ASP A 340 -0.52 13.33 -30.12
CA ASP A 340 -1.55 12.77 -29.23
C ASP A 340 -1.49 11.24 -29.11
N ARG A 341 -0.40 10.62 -29.61
CA ARG A 341 -0.24 9.16 -29.53
C ARG A 341 -0.25 8.68 -28.10
N HIS A 342 -0.74 7.46 -27.90
CA HIS A 342 -0.66 6.78 -26.63
C HIS A 342 0.79 6.54 -26.20
N MET A 343 1.00 6.43 -24.90
CA MET A 343 2.26 5.98 -24.32
C MET A 343 2.45 4.49 -24.67
N THR A 344 3.69 4.10 -24.94
CA THR A 344 4.05 2.70 -25.22
C THR A 344 5.10 2.20 -24.26
N ILE A 345 5.36 0.90 -24.26
CA ILE A 345 6.37 0.28 -23.39
C ILE A 345 7.78 0.87 -23.61
N GLU A 346 8.09 1.28 -24.86
CA GLU A 346 9.38 1.86 -25.24
C GLU A 346 9.57 3.29 -24.69
N ASP A 347 8.48 3.99 -24.39
CA ASP A 347 8.53 5.34 -23.82
C ASP A 347 8.89 5.33 -22.33
N LEU A 348 8.42 4.31 -21.60
CA LEU A 348 8.55 4.24 -20.15
C LEU A 348 9.99 4.35 -19.62
N PRO A 349 11.01 3.72 -20.23
CA PRO A 349 12.41 3.89 -19.80
C PRO A 349 12.96 5.30 -20.02
N ARG A 350 12.35 6.10 -20.92
CA ARG A 350 12.75 7.47 -21.22
C ARG A 350 12.26 8.47 -20.18
N LEU A 351 11.18 8.13 -19.45
CA LEU A 351 10.57 8.97 -18.42
C LEU A 351 11.28 8.79 -17.07
N LYS A 352 12.51 9.25 -16.97
CA LYS A 352 13.38 9.11 -15.80
C LYS A 352 13.01 10.08 -14.69
N TYR A 353 12.70 11.35 -15.06
CA TYR A 353 12.32 12.37 -14.10
C TYR A 353 10.93 12.07 -13.52
N MET A 354 9.99 11.63 -14.35
CA MET A 354 8.69 11.15 -13.87
C MET A 354 8.83 9.98 -12.88
N GLU A 355 9.73 9.03 -13.18
CA GLU A 355 10.02 7.93 -12.25
C GLU A 355 10.60 8.43 -10.93
N ALA A 356 11.50 9.41 -10.97
CA ALA A 356 12.08 10.04 -9.78
C ALA A 356 11.01 10.77 -8.95
N VAL A 357 10.09 11.49 -9.59
CA VAL A 357 8.92 12.13 -8.95
C VAL A 357 8.07 11.11 -8.20
N ILE A 358 7.70 10.02 -8.85
CA ILE A 358 6.91 8.95 -8.23
C ILE A 358 7.67 8.33 -7.05
N LYS A 359 8.95 8.00 -7.23
CA LYS A 359 9.78 7.43 -6.16
C LYS A 359 9.89 8.36 -4.96
N GLU A 360 10.07 9.67 -5.19
CA GLU A 360 10.17 10.66 -4.12
C GLU A 360 8.84 10.87 -3.38
N ALA A 361 7.73 10.90 -4.10
CA ALA A 361 6.40 10.94 -3.49
C ALA A 361 6.15 9.71 -2.59
N LEU A 362 6.48 8.52 -3.09
CA LEU A 362 6.36 7.27 -2.33
C LEU A 362 7.37 7.17 -1.18
N ARG A 363 8.55 7.80 -1.29
CA ARG A 363 9.53 7.87 -0.21
C ARG A 363 8.95 8.64 0.97
N LEU A 364 8.44 9.83 0.71
CA LEU A 364 7.87 10.69 1.74
C LEU A 364 6.54 10.13 2.27
N TYR A 365 5.70 9.60 1.42
CA TYR A 365 4.35 9.16 1.76
C TYR A 365 4.06 7.75 1.24
N PRO A 366 4.73 6.72 1.79
CA PRO A 366 4.49 5.34 1.37
C PRO A 366 3.05 4.92 1.70
N PRO A 367 2.29 4.35 0.75
CA PRO A 367 0.91 3.90 0.98
C PRO A 367 0.77 2.89 2.14
N ALA A 368 1.79 2.06 2.37
CA ALA A 368 1.91 1.13 3.49
C ALA A 368 3.11 1.53 4.37
N PRO A 369 2.97 2.55 5.27
CA PRO A 369 4.10 3.11 6.01
C PRO A 369 4.68 2.17 7.06
N HIS A 370 3.99 1.10 7.41
CA HIS A 370 4.42 0.15 8.42
C HIS A 370 4.19 -1.28 7.95
N VAL A 371 5.19 -2.14 8.16
CA VAL A 371 5.06 -3.58 7.98
C VAL A 371 5.51 -4.31 9.24
N THR A 372 4.92 -5.48 9.52
CA THR A 372 5.23 -6.21 10.75
C THR A 372 5.89 -7.54 10.48
N ARG A 373 6.72 -7.98 11.44
CA ARG A 373 7.31 -9.31 11.52
C ARG A 373 7.29 -9.80 12.96
N LYS A 374 7.52 -11.10 13.15
CA LYS A 374 7.61 -11.72 14.47
C LYS A 374 8.88 -12.55 14.62
N ALA A 375 9.57 -12.39 15.73
CA ALA A 375 10.68 -13.25 16.11
C ALA A 375 10.15 -14.60 16.63
N LEU A 376 10.47 -15.69 15.94
CA LEU A 376 10.09 -17.05 16.35
C LEU A 376 11.10 -17.70 17.29
N GLU A 377 12.27 -17.09 17.48
CA GLU A 377 13.37 -17.49 18.34
C GLU A 377 14.06 -16.27 18.94
N ASP A 378 14.97 -16.47 19.87
CA ASP A 378 15.85 -15.41 20.38
C ASP A 378 16.87 -15.06 19.28
N ILE A 379 17.04 -13.77 19.01
CA ILE A 379 17.93 -13.31 17.96
C ILE A 379 18.82 -12.17 18.44
N VAL A 380 19.92 -11.96 17.74
CA VAL A 380 20.77 -10.78 17.89
C VAL A 380 20.71 -10.00 16.57
N LEU A 381 20.29 -8.74 16.63
CA LEU A 381 20.29 -7.86 15.47
C LEU A 381 21.72 -7.46 15.08
N PRO A 382 21.96 -7.02 13.84
CA PRO A 382 23.27 -6.50 13.41
C PRO A 382 23.85 -5.41 14.30
N SER A 383 22.99 -4.58 14.90
CA SER A 383 23.35 -3.58 15.92
C SER A 383 23.86 -4.15 17.25
N GLY A 384 23.86 -5.48 17.42
CA GLY A 384 24.21 -6.15 18.68
C GLY A 384 23.09 -6.23 19.71
N LEU A 385 21.87 -5.75 19.39
CA LEU A 385 20.74 -5.83 20.30
C LEU A 385 20.18 -7.27 20.36
N SER A 386 20.18 -7.86 21.56
CA SER A 386 19.51 -9.15 21.80
C SER A 386 18.02 -8.93 21.93
N VAL A 387 17.24 -9.65 21.10
CA VAL A 387 15.79 -9.54 21.01
C VAL A 387 15.17 -10.90 21.37
N PRO A 388 14.28 -10.97 22.37
CA PRO A 388 13.70 -12.22 22.81
C PRO A 388 12.65 -12.76 21.80
N LYS A 389 12.54 -14.08 21.74
CA LYS A 389 11.45 -14.79 21.05
C LYS A 389 10.10 -14.19 21.41
N GLY A 390 9.23 -14.03 20.41
CA GLY A 390 7.88 -13.48 20.57
C GLY A 390 7.81 -11.96 20.39
N THR A 391 8.95 -11.27 20.23
CA THR A 391 8.95 -9.83 19.88
C THR A 391 8.31 -9.63 18.53
N ASN A 392 7.35 -8.70 18.46
CA ASN A 392 6.84 -8.22 17.18
C ASN A 392 7.70 -7.04 16.74
N PHE A 393 8.12 -7.06 15.47
CA PHE A 393 8.79 -5.94 14.85
C PHE A 393 7.78 -5.08 14.10
N LEU A 394 7.88 -3.77 14.26
CA LEU A 394 7.19 -2.76 13.47
C LEU A 394 8.23 -2.02 12.64
N ILE A 395 8.35 -2.37 11.37
CA ILE A 395 9.30 -1.75 10.44
C ILE A 395 8.61 -0.54 9.82
N SER A 396 9.13 0.66 10.11
CA SER A 396 8.55 1.91 9.66
C SER A 396 9.20 2.39 8.37
N ALA A 397 8.56 2.15 7.22
CA ALA A 397 9.01 2.71 5.95
C ALA A 397 8.99 4.25 5.99
N TYR A 398 8.03 4.86 6.69
CA TYR A 398 7.99 6.31 6.93
C TYR A 398 9.29 6.83 7.57
N ALA A 399 9.73 6.19 8.67
CA ALA A 399 10.94 6.62 9.38
C ALA A 399 12.22 6.23 8.62
N LEU A 400 12.28 5.02 8.05
CA LEU A 400 13.42 4.55 7.25
C LEU A 400 13.70 5.48 6.06
N ASN A 401 12.63 5.88 5.36
CA ASN A 401 12.71 6.74 4.19
C ASN A 401 12.98 8.23 4.52
N ARG A 402 12.99 8.60 5.80
CA ARG A 402 13.25 9.97 6.28
C ARG A 402 14.47 10.06 7.20
N ASN A 403 15.17 8.96 7.44
CA ASN A 403 16.32 8.97 8.33
C ASN A 403 17.47 9.81 7.71
N PRO A 404 17.82 10.98 8.30
CA PRO A 404 18.80 11.90 7.71
C PRO A 404 20.21 11.32 7.65
N LYS A 405 20.51 10.30 8.47
CA LYS A 405 21.78 9.57 8.39
C LYS A 405 22.00 8.94 7.00
N TYR A 406 20.93 8.56 6.30
CA TYR A 406 20.98 7.85 5.02
C TYR A 406 20.49 8.71 3.85
N TRP A 407 19.54 9.61 4.09
CA TRP A 407 18.91 10.43 3.07
C TRP A 407 19.43 11.88 3.01
N GLY A 408 20.33 12.25 3.94
CA GLY A 408 20.88 13.59 4.04
C GLY A 408 20.02 14.54 4.89
N PRO A 409 20.51 15.78 5.10
CA PRO A 409 19.83 16.78 5.96
C PRO A 409 18.50 17.25 5.37
N ASP A 410 18.30 17.09 4.05
CA ASP A 410 17.08 17.41 3.29
C ASP A 410 16.13 16.21 3.17
N ALA A 411 16.22 15.23 4.09
CA ALA A 411 15.43 14.01 4.07
C ALA A 411 13.91 14.23 4.08
N ASP A 412 13.43 15.34 4.62
CA ASP A 412 12.00 15.69 4.64
C ASP A 412 11.55 16.55 3.44
N GLU A 413 12.47 16.96 2.57
CA GLU A 413 12.16 17.76 1.39
C GLU A 413 11.74 16.86 0.21
N PHE A 414 10.82 17.39 -0.60
CA PHE A 414 10.43 16.74 -1.86
C PHE A 414 11.41 17.15 -2.96
N ARG A 415 12.42 16.32 -3.20
CA ARG A 415 13.50 16.54 -4.18
C ARG A 415 13.69 15.31 -5.06
N PRO A 416 12.96 15.18 -6.17
CA PRO A 416 13.08 14.05 -7.10
C PRO A 416 14.49 13.83 -7.64
N GLU A 417 15.28 14.90 -7.77
CA GLU A 417 16.64 14.90 -8.30
C GLU A 417 17.57 13.96 -7.52
N ARG A 418 17.27 13.67 -6.22
CA ARG A 418 18.07 12.71 -5.43
C ARG A 418 18.14 11.31 -6.04
N PHE A 419 17.17 10.93 -6.86
CA PHE A 419 17.19 9.66 -7.59
C PHE A 419 17.94 9.70 -8.92
N LEU A 420 18.45 10.88 -9.33
CA LEU A 420 19.07 11.12 -10.63
C LEU A 420 20.50 11.64 -10.53
N ASP A 421 20.83 12.39 -9.49
CA ASP A 421 22.09 13.14 -9.33
C ASP A 421 23.24 12.31 -8.75
N GLY A 422 23.01 11.02 -8.48
CA GLY A 422 24.02 10.14 -7.86
C GLY A 422 24.29 10.44 -6.38
N SER A 423 23.48 11.29 -5.73
CA SER A 423 23.62 11.61 -4.30
C SER A 423 23.26 10.46 -3.37
N LEU A 424 22.50 9.48 -3.89
CA LEU A 424 22.19 8.28 -3.11
C LEU A 424 23.40 7.31 -3.14
N PRO A 425 23.75 6.71 -2.00
CA PRO A 425 24.78 5.69 -1.95
C PRO A 425 24.41 4.49 -2.82
N ASP A 426 25.41 3.73 -3.31
CA ASP A 426 25.21 2.51 -4.13
C ASP A 426 24.25 1.48 -3.50
N GLN A 427 23.99 1.60 -2.21
CA GLN A 427 23.05 0.79 -1.44
C GLN A 427 21.62 1.36 -1.43
N SER A 428 21.27 2.25 -2.36
CA SER A 428 19.95 2.90 -2.43
C SER A 428 18.75 1.94 -2.36
N LEU A 429 18.86 0.75 -2.91
CA LEU A 429 17.85 -0.31 -2.82
C LEU A 429 17.64 -0.82 -1.38
N THR A 430 18.66 -0.74 -0.52
CA THR A 430 18.58 -1.17 0.88
C THR A 430 18.08 -0.06 1.82
N ILE A 431 18.00 1.18 1.37
CA ILE A 431 17.49 2.32 2.16
C ILE A 431 16.08 2.77 1.74
N TYR A 432 15.62 2.42 0.53
CA TYR A 432 14.31 2.75 -0.01
C TYR A 432 13.29 1.64 0.31
N PHE A 433 12.43 1.87 1.29
CA PHE A 433 11.50 0.86 1.82
C PHE A 433 10.04 1.04 1.40
N SER A 434 9.72 1.90 0.45
CA SER A 434 8.33 2.16 0.02
C SER A 434 7.63 0.91 -0.55
N PHE A 435 8.40 -0.02 -1.10
CA PHE A 435 7.93 -1.33 -1.54
C PHE A 435 8.34 -2.48 -0.60
N SER A 436 8.79 -2.13 0.63
CA SER A 436 9.38 -3.07 1.58
C SER A 436 10.66 -3.72 1.02
N TYR A 437 11.18 -4.76 1.67
CA TYR A 437 12.43 -5.43 1.30
C TYR A 437 12.37 -6.93 1.59
N GLY A 438 13.29 -7.69 0.98
CA GLY A 438 13.47 -9.12 1.20
C GLY A 438 12.39 -9.98 0.54
N PRO A 439 12.30 -11.27 0.90
CA PRO A 439 11.43 -12.25 0.21
C PRO A 439 9.95 -11.89 0.23
N ARG A 440 9.49 -11.14 1.24
CA ARG A 440 8.12 -10.63 1.37
C ARG A 440 7.96 -9.18 0.91
N GLY A 441 8.94 -8.60 0.22
CA GLY A 441 8.80 -7.31 -0.45
C GLY A 441 7.69 -7.33 -1.52
N CYS A 442 7.26 -6.17 -1.98
CA CYS A 442 6.17 -6.04 -2.94
C CYS A 442 6.48 -6.82 -4.24
N PRO A 443 5.59 -7.72 -4.69
CA PRO A 443 5.76 -8.39 -5.99
C PRO A 443 5.33 -7.51 -7.16
N GLY A 444 4.50 -6.48 -6.91
CA GLY A 444 3.86 -5.65 -7.91
C GLY A 444 4.61 -4.35 -8.24
N ILE A 445 5.90 -4.22 -7.92
CA ILE A 445 6.66 -2.97 -8.15
C ILE A 445 6.57 -2.54 -9.62
N GLN A 446 6.79 -3.47 -10.54
CA GLN A 446 6.75 -3.19 -11.98
C GLN A 446 5.35 -2.75 -12.42
N PHE A 447 4.32 -3.45 -11.97
CA PHE A 447 2.93 -3.10 -12.25
C PHE A 447 2.59 -1.69 -11.74
N ALA A 448 2.89 -1.40 -10.48
CA ALA A 448 2.61 -0.10 -9.86
C ALA A 448 3.37 1.03 -10.56
N MET A 449 4.67 0.88 -10.77
CA MET A 449 5.49 1.92 -11.41
C MET A 449 5.08 2.17 -12.86
N MET A 450 4.79 1.11 -13.62
CA MET A 450 4.33 1.24 -15.01
C MET A 450 2.99 1.95 -15.08
N SER A 451 2.00 1.52 -14.30
CA SER A 451 0.66 2.14 -14.32
C SER A 451 0.68 3.60 -13.83
N MET A 452 1.46 3.92 -12.79
CA MET A 452 1.62 5.30 -12.31
C MET A 452 2.33 6.19 -13.33
N LYS A 453 3.40 5.72 -13.97
CA LYS A 453 4.09 6.48 -15.04
C LYS A 453 3.16 6.75 -16.20
N THR A 454 2.38 5.75 -16.63
CA THR A 454 1.44 5.90 -17.75
C THR A 454 0.31 6.86 -17.40
N SER A 455 -0.35 6.70 -16.26
CA SER A 455 -1.49 7.56 -15.87
C SER A 455 -1.07 9.00 -15.60
N LEU A 456 -0.02 9.20 -14.81
CA LEU A 456 0.46 10.55 -14.48
C LEU A 456 1.08 11.25 -15.70
N GLY A 457 1.82 10.50 -16.55
CA GLY A 457 2.37 11.03 -17.77
C GLY A 457 1.29 11.48 -18.75
N THR A 458 0.24 10.67 -18.95
CA THR A 458 -0.90 11.03 -19.80
C THR A 458 -1.66 12.23 -19.22
N LEU A 459 -1.85 12.25 -17.88
CA LEU A 459 -2.50 13.35 -17.17
C LEU A 459 -1.75 14.69 -17.37
N LEU A 460 -0.43 14.70 -17.15
CA LEU A 460 0.38 15.93 -17.24
C LEU A 460 0.57 16.45 -18.67
N ARG A 461 0.45 15.59 -19.67
CA ARG A 461 0.44 16.01 -21.07
C ARG A 461 -0.81 16.82 -21.43
N ARG A 462 -1.93 16.58 -20.75
CA ARG A 462 -3.21 17.25 -21.00
C ARG A 462 -3.47 18.40 -20.04
N TYR A 463 -3.10 18.23 -18.77
CA TYR A 463 -3.50 19.12 -17.70
C TYR A 463 -2.33 19.59 -16.85
N ARG A 464 -2.45 20.82 -16.36
CA ARG A 464 -1.65 21.35 -15.26
C ARG A 464 -2.41 21.11 -13.95
N LEU A 465 -1.75 20.48 -13.01
CA LEU A 465 -2.27 20.26 -11.66
C LEU A 465 -2.02 21.49 -10.79
N LEU A 466 -3.01 21.90 -10.05
CA LEU A 466 -2.95 23.04 -9.13
C LEU A 466 -3.40 22.61 -7.74
N PRO A 467 -2.83 23.20 -6.68
CA PRO A 467 -3.28 22.92 -5.33
C PRO A 467 -4.72 23.42 -5.13
N ALA A 468 -5.50 22.70 -4.35
CA ALA A 468 -6.78 23.19 -3.89
C ALA A 468 -6.59 24.44 -3.05
N THR A 469 -7.32 25.50 -3.33
CA THR A 469 -7.48 26.63 -2.40
C THR A 469 -8.37 26.14 -1.27
N VAL A 470 -7.77 25.61 -0.19
CA VAL A 470 -8.53 25.24 1.01
C VAL A 470 -8.94 26.57 1.68
N PRO A 471 -10.24 26.83 1.89
CA PRO A 471 -10.65 27.91 2.78
C PRO A 471 -9.99 27.71 4.14
N ASN A 472 -9.50 28.80 4.71
CA ASN A 472 -8.66 28.92 5.90
C ASN A 472 -9.34 28.35 7.16
N THR A 473 -9.41 27.03 7.32
CA THR A 473 -9.89 26.39 8.53
C THR A 473 -8.80 25.46 9.05
N SER A 474 -7.85 26.02 9.81
CA SER A 474 -6.82 25.34 10.60
C SER A 474 -5.46 25.03 9.97
N ARG A 475 -5.20 25.36 8.73
CA ARG A 475 -3.82 25.46 8.24
C ARG A 475 -3.36 26.88 8.48
N GLY A 476 -2.61 27.11 9.57
CA GLY A 476 -1.80 28.35 9.70
C GLY A 476 -1.03 28.53 8.40
N SER A 477 -0.72 29.77 8.02
CA SER A 477 -0.06 30.24 6.79
C SER A 477 1.22 29.48 6.41
N ALA A 478 1.15 28.17 6.35
CA ALA A 478 2.19 27.31 5.86
C ALA A 478 2.12 27.36 4.32
N GLY A 479 3.21 27.85 3.73
CA GLY A 479 3.41 27.85 2.30
C GLY A 479 3.30 26.45 1.67
N PRO A 480 3.76 26.24 0.43
CA PRO A 480 3.61 25.01 -0.34
C PRO A 480 4.17 23.73 0.33
N THR A 481 4.75 23.86 1.51
CA THR A 481 5.37 22.79 2.30
C THR A 481 4.49 22.21 3.40
N ALA A 482 3.19 22.56 3.49
CA ALA A 482 2.30 21.95 4.48
C ALA A 482 2.21 20.43 4.20
N PRO A 483 2.62 19.56 5.13
CA PRO A 483 2.61 18.13 4.93
C PRO A 483 1.18 17.65 4.67
N LEU A 484 1.02 16.70 3.75
CA LEU A 484 -0.25 16.00 3.56
C LEU A 484 -0.64 15.32 4.90
N ARG A 485 -1.92 15.39 5.25
CA ARG A 485 -2.47 14.74 6.43
C ARG A 485 -3.00 13.37 6.04
N PHE A 486 -2.69 12.35 6.82
CA PHE A 486 -3.11 10.99 6.50
C PHE A 486 -3.92 10.36 7.64
N LEU A 487 -4.85 9.51 7.26
CA LEU A 487 -5.62 8.65 8.14
C LEU A 487 -4.98 7.27 8.21
N PHE A 488 -5.01 6.68 9.41
CA PHE A 488 -4.59 5.29 9.60
C PHE A 488 -5.50 4.33 8.85
N GLY A 489 -4.87 3.39 8.14
CA GLY A 489 -5.52 2.31 7.41
C GLY A 489 -4.54 1.16 7.15
N VAL A 490 -5.02 0.12 6.51
CA VAL A 490 -4.15 -0.91 5.90
C VAL A 490 -3.29 -0.26 4.82
N VAL A 491 -3.91 0.61 4.05
CA VAL A 491 -3.30 1.62 3.19
C VAL A 491 -3.71 2.97 3.75
N VAL A 492 -2.75 3.88 3.93
CA VAL A 492 -3.05 5.24 4.43
C VAL A 492 -3.72 6.06 3.33
N LYS A 493 -4.68 6.90 3.72
CA LYS A 493 -5.34 7.84 2.80
C LYS A 493 -5.16 9.26 3.30
N GLU A 494 -5.04 10.21 2.37
CA GLU A 494 -5.00 11.62 2.74
C GLU A 494 -6.37 12.07 3.30
N ALA A 495 -6.34 12.85 4.38
CA ALA A 495 -7.53 13.16 5.18
C ALA A 495 -8.60 13.96 4.45
N ASP A 496 -8.19 14.80 3.50
CA ASP A 496 -9.06 15.62 2.67
C ASP A 496 -9.28 14.98 1.26
N ASN A 497 -8.87 13.72 1.10
CA ASN A 497 -9.04 12.90 -0.10
C ASN A 497 -8.32 13.44 -1.35
N PHE A 498 -7.09 13.98 -1.17
CA PHE A 498 -6.22 14.47 -2.24
C PHE A 498 -6.87 15.54 -3.15
N PRO A 499 -7.29 16.70 -2.59
CA PRO A 499 -7.96 17.72 -3.37
C PRO A 499 -6.98 18.46 -4.29
N VAL A 500 -7.34 18.56 -5.58
CA VAL A 500 -6.60 19.29 -6.62
C VAL A 500 -7.56 20.07 -7.52
N ARG A 501 -7.01 21.03 -8.28
CA ARG A 501 -7.65 21.66 -9.43
C ARG A 501 -6.84 21.35 -10.69
N ILE A 502 -7.46 21.46 -11.85
CA ILE A 502 -6.79 21.26 -13.13
C ILE A 502 -7.07 22.40 -14.09
N GLU A 503 -6.08 22.71 -14.90
CA GLU A 503 -6.17 23.61 -16.06
C GLU A 503 -5.69 22.86 -17.31
N ALA A 504 -6.30 23.16 -18.45
CA ALA A 504 -5.81 22.64 -19.72
C ALA A 504 -4.42 23.21 -20.01
N ARG A 505 -3.48 22.38 -20.49
CA ARG A 505 -2.23 22.90 -21.08
C ARG A 505 -2.53 23.49 -22.44
N HIS A 506 -1.96 24.69 -22.73
CA HIS A 506 -2.19 25.43 -23.96
C HIS A 506 -1.86 24.57 -25.19
N GLY A 507 -2.79 24.56 -26.15
CA GLY A 507 -2.67 23.90 -27.46
C GLY A 507 -3.38 22.55 -27.57
N LYS A 508 -4.10 22.11 -26.56
CA LYS A 508 -4.86 20.84 -26.64
C LYS A 508 -6.29 20.96 -26.14
#